data_cfd17c61eb0f721bc69d3b5d478113cb
#
_entry.id   cfd17c61eb0f721bc69d3b5d478113cb
#
_cell.length_a   1.000
_cell.length_b   1.000
_cell.length_c   1.000
_cell.angle_alpha   90.00
_cell.angle_beta   90.00
_cell.angle_gamma   90.00
#
_symmetry.space_group_name_H-M   'P 1'
#
loop_
_entity.id
_entity.type
_entity.pdbx_description
1 polymer ?
#
loop_
_entity_poly.entity_id
_entity_poly.type
_entity_poly.pdbx_seq_one_letter_code
_entity_poly.pdbx_strand_id
1 'polypeptide(L)'
;MKYILAFFVTFITTAQQTDFVLLKGLSSDFVFDMKYATPDNFLKQAVYECGECYLRKKTAEALVKANEEFKTLGYRIKLFDCYRPLEVQKKMWKILPGTHYVANPAKGSKHNRGAAVDLTLVDKDGKELDMGTPFDFFGEKAHHTCTTLPKKVLENR
;
A
#
# COMPACT_ATOMS: atom_id res chain seq x y z
N MET A 1 -52.55 20.60 -37.79
CA MET A 1 -51.09 20.52 -37.57
C MET A 1 -50.87 20.20 -36.11
N LYS A 2 -50.36 18.98 -35.81
CA LYS A 2 -50.01 18.57 -34.44
C LYS A 2 -48.49 18.78 -34.27
N TYR A 3 -48.09 19.66 -33.35
CA TYR A 3 -46.70 19.89 -33.03
C TYR A 3 -46.26 18.83 -31.99
N ILE A 4 -45.28 18.00 -32.33
CA ILE A 4 -44.65 17.08 -31.41
C ILE A 4 -43.48 17.83 -30.78
N LEU A 5 -43.58 18.11 -29.47
CA LEU A 5 -42.53 18.71 -28.68
C LEU A 5 -41.57 17.58 -28.25
N ALA A 6 -40.38 17.48 -28.85
CA ALA A 6 -39.37 16.52 -28.42
C ALA A 6 -38.62 17.05 -27.21
N PHE A 7 -38.77 16.41 -26.06
CA PHE A 7 -37.98 16.69 -24.86
C PHE A 7 -36.61 16.00 -24.98
N PHE A 8 -35.56 16.78 -25.14
CA PHE A 8 -34.18 16.30 -25.04
C PHE A 8 -33.81 16.21 -23.55
N VAL A 9 -33.71 15.01 -23.01
CA VAL A 9 -33.18 14.77 -21.68
C VAL A 9 -31.67 14.61 -21.82
N THR A 10 -30.90 15.63 -21.47
CA THR A 10 -29.45 15.55 -21.37
C THR A 10 -29.04 14.84 -20.07
N PHE A 11 -28.55 13.62 -20.18
CA PHE A 11 -27.89 12.93 -19.07
C PHE A 11 -26.52 13.55 -18.83
N ILE A 12 -26.38 14.33 -17.78
CA ILE A 12 -25.06 14.77 -17.28
C ILE A 12 -24.48 13.59 -16.50
N THR A 13 -23.60 12.81 -17.13
CA THR A 13 -22.77 11.82 -16.43
C THR A 13 -21.71 12.58 -15.64
N THR A 14 -21.91 12.78 -14.35
CA THR A 14 -20.84 13.20 -13.44
C THR A 14 -19.86 12.05 -13.35
N ALA A 15 -18.69 12.18 -13.97
CA ALA A 15 -17.56 11.29 -13.73
C ALA A 15 -17.25 11.35 -12.24
N GLN A 16 -17.42 10.24 -11.54
CA GLN A 16 -17.08 10.15 -10.13
C GLN A 16 -15.56 10.29 -10.02
N GLN A 17 -15.12 11.47 -9.58
CA GLN A 17 -13.70 11.76 -9.41
C GLN A 17 -13.14 10.77 -8.38
N THR A 18 -12.20 9.92 -8.81
CA THR A 18 -11.57 8.95 -7.92
C THR A 18 -10.73 9.71 -6.89
N ASP A 19 -10.97 9.43 -5.62
CA ASP A 19 -10.23 10.02 -4.48
C ASP A 19 -8.84 9.38 -4.31
N PHE A 20 -8.30 8.79 -5.38
CA PHE A 20 -6.97 8.19 -5.40
C PHE A 20 -5.95 9.18 -5.97
N VAL A 21 -4.80 9.24 -5.33
CA VAL A 21 -3.66 10.07 -5.75
C VAL A 21 -2.41 9.21 -5.86
N LEU A 22 -1.54 9.57 -6.79
CA LEU A 22 -0.20 9.00 -6.91
C LEU A 22 0.70 9.66 -5.86
N LEU A 23 1.23 8.88 -4.91
CA LEU A 23 2.01 9.41 -3.79
C LEU A 23 3.26 10.18 -4.24
N LYS A 24 3.93 9.69 -5.28
CA LYS A 24 5.10 10.33 -5.90
C LYS A 24 4.81 11.76 -6.40
N GLY A 25 3.56 12.05 -6.76
CA GLY A 25 3.13 13.40 -7.15
C GLY A 25 2.95 14.36 -5.97
N LEU A 26 2.86 13.85 -4.73
CA LEU A 26 2.74 14.68 -3.52
C LEU A 26 4.09 14.91 -2.83
N SER A 27 5.00 13.95 -2.89
CA SER A 27 6.34 14.05 -2.31
C SER A 27 7.31 13.11 -2.99
N SER A 28 8.52 13.59 -3.25
CA SER A 28 9.65 12.80 -3.79
C SER A 28 10.51 12.15 -2.71
N ASP A 29 10.20 12.39 -1.42
CA ASP A 29 11.07 12.00 -0.30
C ASP A 29 10.89 10.56 0.17
N PHE A 30 9.94 9.83 -0.41
CA PHE A 30 9.76 8.41 -0.16
C PHE A 30 10.76 7.56 -0.93
N VAL A 31 11.09 6.40 -0.36
CA VAL A 31 11.77 5.34 -1.09
C VAL A 31 10.73 4.31 -1.53
N PHE A 32 10.76 3.90 -2.80
CA PHE A 32 9.81 2.93 -3.35
C PHE A 32 10.53 1.64 -3.72
N ASP A 33 10.06 0.53 -3.15
CA ASP A 33 10.50 -0.84 -3.43
C ASP A 33 9.27 -1.74 -3.52
N MET A 34 8.44 -1.48 -4.55
CA MET A 34 7.12 -2.11 -4.71
C MET A 34 7.28 -3.61 -4.99
N LYS A 35 7.37 -4.40 -3.92
CA LYS A 35 7.74 -5.82 -3.93
C LYS A 35 6.88 -6.66 -4.88
N TYR A 36 5.58 -6.39 -4.94
CA TYR A 36 4.67 -7.17 -5.77
C TYR A 36 4.69 -6.80 -7.27
N ALA A 37 5.44 -5.77 -7.65
CA ALA A 37 5.76 -5.47 -9.04
C ALA A 37 6.98 -6.23 -9.56
N THR A 38 7.65 -7.01 -8.71
CA THR A 38 8.82 -7.84 -9.03
C THR A 38 8.64 -9.26 -8.51
N PRO A 39 9.46 -10.24 -8.89
CA PRO A 39 9.47 -11.57 -8.28
C PRO A 39 10.05 -11.62 -6.85
N ASP A 40 10.63 -10.52 -6.35
CA ASP A 40 11.20 -10.42 -5.00
C ASP A 40 10.10 -10.21 -3.93
N ASN A 41 9.26 -11.23 -3.79
CA ASN A 41 8.18 -11.30 -2.81
C ASN A 41 7.87 -12.78 -2.47
N PHE A 42 6.99 -13.03 -1.49
CA PHE A 42 6.66 -14.38 -1.05
C PHE A 42 5.96 -15.24 -2.14
N LEU A 43 5.34 -14.63 -3.15
CA LEU A 43 4.69 -15.32 -4.25
C LEU A 43 5.69 -15.80 -5.32
N LYS A 44 6.95 -15.28 -5.28
CA LYS A 44 8.00 -15.51 -6.28
C LYS A 44 7.62 -15.14 -7.71
N GLN A 45 6.68 -14.20 -7.86
CA GLN A 45 6.24 -13.67 -9.15
C GLN A 45 5.72 -12.24 -9.02
N ALA A 46 5.85 -11.45 -10.08
CA ALA A 46 5.19 -10.16 -10.19
C ALA A 46 3.68 -10.35 -10.36
N VAL A 47 2.88 -9.64 -9.56
CA VAL A 47 1.42 -9.64 -9.65
C VAL A 47 0.84 -8.27 -9.96
N TYR A 48 1.64 -7.21 -9.89
CA TYR A 48 1.33 -5.87 -10.40
C TYR A 48 1.91 -5.68 -11.81
N GLU A 49 1.18 -4.94 -12.62
CA GLU A 49 1.66 -4.53 -13.95
C GLU A 49 2.62 -3.32 -13.86
N CYS A 50 2.47 -2.50 -12.82
CA CYS A 50 3.35 -1.38 -12.53
C CYS A 50 3.59 -1.22 -11.01
N GLY A 51 4.75 -0.68 -10.64
CA GLY A 51 5.17 -0.46 -9.25
C GLY A 51 4.81 0.94 -8.73
N GLU A 52 3.62 1.46 -9.05
CA GLU A 52 3.20 2.79 -8.62
C GLU A 52 2.38 2.74 -7.31
N CYS A 53 2.67 3.68 -6.41
CA CYS A 53 1.97 3.78 -5.14
C CYS A 53 0.78 4.75 -5.24
N TYR A 54 -0.42 4.21 -5.41
CA TYR A 54 -1.67 4.95 -5.31
C TYR A 54 -2.29 4.77 -3.92
N LEU A 55 -2.85 5.83 -3.38
CA LEU A 55 -3.54 5.83 -2.08
C LEU A 55 -4.78 6.75 -2.14
N ARG A 56 -5.72 6.55 -1.23
CA ARG A 56 -6.73 7.57 -0.94
C ARG A 56 -6.03 8.87 -0.53
N LYS A 57 -6.53 10.01 -0.98
CA LYS A 57 -5.95 11.33 -0.72
C LYS A 57 -5.63 11.55 0.76
N LYS A 58 -6.59 11.29 1.65
CA LYS A 58 -6.39 11.39 3.10
C LYS A 58 -5.28 10.49 3.64
N THR A 59 -5.17 9.27 3.12
CA THR A 59 -4.11 8.34 3.51
C THR A 59 -2.74 8.85 3.03
N ALA A 60 -2.67 9.31 1.79
CA ALA A 60 -1.45 9.86 1.22
C ALA A 60 -0.97 11.11 1.97
N GLU A 61 -1.88 12.05 2.28
CA GLU A 61 -1.58 13.27 3.05
C GLU A 61 -1.07 12.94 4.47
N ALA A 62 -1.70 11.97 5.15
CA ALA A 62 -1.26 11.51 6.46
C ALA A 62 0.13 10.85 6.39
N LEU A 63 0.40 10.08 5.33
CA LEU A 63 1.69 9.43 5.13
C LEU A 63 2.80 10.45 4.83
N VAL A 64 2.53 11.48 4.03
CA VAL A 64 3.47 12.59 3.79
C VAL A 64 3.82 13.26 5.12
N LYS A 65 2.82 13.59 5.95
CA LYS A 65 3.07 14.18 7.26
C LYS A 65 3.93 13.28 8.15
N ALA A 66 3.63 11.97 8.21
CA ALA A 66 4.43 11.02 8.98
C ALA A 66 5.88 10.95 8.46
N ASN A 67 6.09 10.97 7.13
CA ASN A 67 7.44 10.98 6.55
C ASN A 67 8.21 12.25 6.93
N GLU A 68 7.56 13.42 6.95
CA GLU A 68 8.20 14.66 7.41
C GLU A 68 8.63 14.57 8.89
N GLU A 69 7.82 13.94 9.75
CA GLU A 69 8.20 13.70 11.14
C GLU A 69 9.42 12.76 11.24
N PHE A 70 9.46 11.65 10.48
CA PHE A 70 10.61 10.75 10.45
C PHE A 70 11.88 11.42 9.91
N LYS A 71 11.77 12.32 8.95
CA LYS A 71 12.91 13.10 8.42
C LYS A 71 13.59 13.92 9.51
N THR A 72 12.86 14.47 10.48
CA THR A 72 13.45 15.19 11.61
C THR A 72 14.32 14.29 12.49
N LEU A 73 14.07 12.97 12.44
CA LEU A 73 14.83 11.94 13.15
C LEU A 73 15.94 11.32 12.29
N GLY A 74 16.11 11.79 11.05
CA GLY A 74 17.12 11.29 10.12
C GLY A 74 16.69 10.03 9.34
N TYR A 75 15.39 9.74 9.30
CA TYR A 75 14.84 8.58 8.59
C TYR A 75 13.88 8.99 7.47
N ARG A 76 13.61 8.07 6.56
CA ARG A 76 12.58 8.19 5.52
C ARG A 76 11.77 6.90 5.43
N ILE A 77 10.52 7.02 5.03
CA ILE A 77 9.66 5.87 4.78
C ILE A 77 10.06 5.22 3.46
N LYS A 78 10.26 3.89 3.48
CA LYS A 78 10.38 3.02 2.32
C LYS A 78 9.12 2.18 2.20
N LEU A 79 8.49 2.19 1.03
CA LEU A 79 7.20 1.55 0.75
C LEU A 79 7.39 0.26 -0.03
N PHE A 80 6.71 -0.80 0.42
CA PHE A 80 6.69 -2.13 -0.19
C PHE A 80 5.38 -2.43 -0.91
N ASP A 81 4.23 -1.93 -0.39
CA ASP A 81 2.91 -2.06 -1.00
C ASP A 81 2.01 -0.88 -0.61
N CYS A 82 1.09 -0.54 -1.51
CA CYS A 82 0.13 0.55 -1.36
C CYS A 82 -1.30 0.07 -1.71
N TYR A 83 -2.02 0.78 -2.60
CA TYR A 83 -3.29 0.29 -3.12
C TYR A 83 -3.09 -1.01 -3.87
N ARG A 84 -3.87 -2.01 -3.50
CA ARG A 84 -3.88 -3.33 -4.12
C ARG A 84 -5.22 -3.55 -4.82
N PRO A 85 -5.26 -3.64 -6.16
CA PRO A 85 -6.48 -4.00 -6.88
C PRO A 85 -7.06 -5.32 -6.38
N LEU A 86 -8.38 -5.45 -6.35
CA LEU A 86 -9.04 -6.67 -5.86
C LEU A 86 -8.65 -7.91 -6.68
N GLU A 87 -8.39 -7.74 -7.97
CA GLU A 87 -7.95 -8.85 -8.84
C GLU A 87 -6.56 -9.38 -8.44
N VAL A 88 -5.67 -8.49 -7.98
CA VAL A 88 -4.37 -8.88 -7.43
C VAL A 88 -4.56 -9.62 -6.10
N GLN A 89 -5.46 -9.14 -5.22
CA GLN A 89 -5.81 -9.85 -3.99
C GLN A 89 -6.33 -11.27 -4.27
N LYS A 90 -7.14 -11.45 -5.32
CA LYS A 90 -7.61 -12.76 -5.76
C LYS A 90 -6.47 -13.66 -6.27
N LYS A 91 -5.49 -13.10 -7.00
CA LYS A 91 -4.28 -13.84 -7.44
C LYS A 91 -3.47 -14.32 -6.22
N MET A 92 -3.20 -13.43 -5.26
CA MET A 92 -2.50 -13.77 -4.02
C MET A 92 -3.21 -14.87 -3.24
N TRP A 93 -4.54 -14.76 -3.10
CA TRP A 93 -5.35 -15.74 -2.40
C TRP A 93 -5.32 -17.13 -3.06
N LYS A 94 -5.27 -17.20 -4.39
CA LYS A 94 -5.15 -18.47 -5.11
C LYS A 94 -3.82 -19.18 -4.82
N ILE A 95 -2.76 -18.41 -4.57
CA ILE A 95 -1.41 -18.94 -4.31
C ILE A 95 -1.29 -19.38 -2.85
N LEU A 96 -1.84 -18.60 -1.92
CA LEU A 96 -1.74 -18.83 -0.48
C LEU A 96 -3.11 -18.70 0.21
N PRO A 97 -4.04 -19.63 -0.05
CA PRO A 97 -5.39 -19.58 0.51
C PRO A 97 -5.42 -19.97 1.98
N GLY A 98 -6.40 -19.44 2.72
CA GLY A 98 -6.71 -19.90 4.08
C GLY A 98 -5.70 -19.52 5.15
N THR A 99 -4.71 -18.69 4.85
CA THR A 99 -3.75 -18.19 5.83
C THR A 99 -4.23 -16.88 6.45
N HIS A 100 -3.67 -16.54 7.62
CA HIS A 100 -3.90 -15.21 8.22
C HIS A 100 -3.12 -14.09 7.54
N TYR A 101 -2.20 -14.42 6.63
CA TYR A 101 -1.30 -13.46 5.97
C TYR A 101 -1.88 -12.86 4.70
N VAL A 102 -2.77 -13.59 4.01
CA VAL A 102 -3.49 -13.08 2.83
C VAL A 102 -4.97 -12.93 3.18
N ALA A 103 -5.49 -11.71 3.10
CA ALA A 103 -6.89 -11.44 3.38
C ALA A 103 -7.80 -12.10 2.34
N ASN A 104 -8.91 -12.71 2.80
CA ASN A 104 -9.90 -13.30 1.91
C ASN A 104 -10.51 -12.22 0.99
N PRO A 105 -10.41 -12.36 -0.35
CA PRO A 105 -10.88 -11.36 -1.29
C PRO A 105 -12.41 -11.11 -1.23
N ALA A 106 -13.19 -12.07 -0.73
CA ALA A 106 -14.63 -11.87 -0.52
C ALA A 106 -14.92 -10.82 0.57
N LYS A 107 -14.01 -10.65 1.55
CA LYS A 107 -14.08 -9.62 2.59
C LYS A 107 -13.32 -8.35 2.21
N GLY A 108 -12.39 -8.47 1.27
CA GLY A 108 -11.44 -7.43 0.88
C GLY A 108 -10.40 -7.14 1.96
N SER A 109 -9.45 -6.25 1.64
CA SER A 109 -8.44 -5.76 2.57
C SER A 109 -8.44 -4.23 2.63
N LYS A 110 -7.71 -3.66 3.59
CA LYS A 110 -7.50 -2.20 3.67
C LYS A 110 -6.70 -1.69 2.47
N HIS A 111 -5.78 -2.50 1.91
CA HIS A 111 -5.05 -2.20 0.68
C HIS A 111 -5.99 -2.03 -0.52
N ASN A 112 -7.05 -2.87 -0.64
CA ASN A 112 -8.04 -2.73 -1.71
C ASN A 112 -8.83 -1.41 -1.64
N ARG A 113 -8.79 -0.74 -0.51
CA ARG A 113 -9.46 0.56 -0.28
C ARG A 113 -8.52 1.75 -0.42
N GLY A 114 -7.21 1.51 -0.66
CA GLY A 114 -6.18 2.55 -0.66
C GLY A 114 -5.95 3.19 0.70
N ALA A 115 -6.20 2.42 1.78
CA ALA A 115 -6.16 2.90 3.16
C ALA A 115 -5.13 2.14 4.03
N ALA A 116 -4.20 1.44 3.40
CA ALA A 116 -3.08 0.78 4.05
C ALA A 116 -1.84 0.81 3.16
N VAL A 117 -0.69 0.75 3.79
CA VAL A 117 0.62 0.59 3.16
C VAL A 117 1.43 -0.44 3.93
N ASP A 118 2.32 -1.14 3.24
CA ASP A 118 3.40 -1.91 3.84
C ASP A 118 4.68 -1.09 3.72
N LEU A 119 5.38 -0.89 4.81
CA LEU A 119 6.52 0.02 4.86
C LEU A 119 7.62 -0.44 5.83
N THR A 120 8.80 0.13 5.67
CA THR A 120 9.87 0.19 6.66
C THR A 120 10.47 1.58 6.71
N LEU A 121 11.45 1.79 7.57
CA LEU A 121 12.24 3.02 7.62
C LEU A 121 13.64 2.77 7.06
N VAL A 122 14.18 3.77 6.38
CA VAL A 122 15.57 3.82 5.93
C VAL A 122 16.27 5.02 6.54
N ASP A 123 17.56 4.88 6.79
CA ASP A 123 18.43 5.98 7.21
C ASP A 123 18.79 6.92 6.04
N LYS A 124 19.62 7.93 6.31
CA LYS A 124 20.10 8.89 5.31
C LYS A 124 20.84 8.25 4.13
N ASP A 125 21.45 7.08 4.35
CA ASP A 125 22.23 6.35 3.35
C ASP A 125 21.35 5.34 2.57
N GLY A 126 20.04 5.28 2.90
CA GLY A 126 19.05 4.39 2.26
C GLY A 126 19.08 2.98 2.82
N LYS A 127 19.78 2.73 3.91
CA LYS A 127 19.84 1.43 4.58
C LYS A 127 18.61 1.25 5.47
N GLU A 128 17.94 0.09 5.35
CA GLU A 128 16.78 -0.24 6.18
C GLU A 128 17.17 -0.39 7.66
N LEU A 129 16.30 0.09 8.53
CA LEU A 129 16.36 -0.21 9.95
C LEU A 129 16.06 -1.70 10.17
N ASP A 130 16.80 -2.30 11.10
CA ASP A 130 16.53 -3.69 11.50
C ASP A 130 15.21 -3.78 12.26
N MET A 131 14.20 -4.38 11.62
CA MET A 131 12.88 -4.68 12.19
C MET A 131 12.80 -6.13 12.72
N GLY A 132 13.92 -6.87 12.71
CA GLY A 132 14.05 -8.23 13.25
C GLY A 132 13.58 -9.35 12.32
N THR A 133 12.87 -9.01 11.25
CA THR A 133 12.47 -9.93 10.19
C THR A 133 12.43 -9.21 8.86
N PRO A 134 12.66 -9.89 7.73
CA PRO A 134 12.43 -9.30 6.42
C PRO A 134 10.94 -9.02 6.19
N PHE A 135 10.65 -8.25 5.16
CA PHE A 135 9.28 -8.05 4.67
C PHE A 135 8.63 -9.41 4.35
N ASP A 136 7.34 -9.54 4.64
CA ASP A 136 6.54 -10.77 4.43
C ASP A 136 7.10 -12.02 5.14
N PHE A 137 7.77 -11.85 6.26
CA PHE A 137 8.14 -12.99 7.10
C PHE A 137 6.91 -13.53 7.83
N PHE A 138 6.53 -14.78 7.53
CA PHE A 138 5.37 -15.46 8.11
C PHE A 138 5.78 -16.29 9.32
N GLY A 139 5.76 -15.67 10.51
CA GLY A 139 6.12 -16.32 11.75
C GLY A 139 5.98 -15.39 12.96
N GLU A 140 6.01 -15.98 14.15
CA GLU A 140 5.78 -15.27 15.43
C GLU A 140 6.69 -14.06 15.64
N LYS A 141 7.94 -14.12 15.16
CA LYS A 141 8.89 -12.99 15.26
C LYS A 141 8.42 -11.74 14.52
N ALA A 142 7.56 -11.86 13.51
CA ALA A 142 6.99 -10.70 12.80
C ALA A 142 5.79 -10.09 13.55
N HIS A 143 5.19 -10.78 14.51
CA HIS A 143 4.04 -10.27 15.24
C HIS A 143 4.45 -9.09 16.14
N HIS A 144 3.61 -8.04 16.19
CA HIS A 144 3.84 -6.85 17.03
C HIS A 144 3.88 -7.19 18.54
N THR A 145 3.32 -8.33 18.92
CA THR A 145 3.34 -8.85 20.30
C THR A 145 4.63 -9.61 20.63
N CYS A 146 5.53 -9.85 19.69
CA CYS A 146 6.79 -10.54 19.93
C CYS A 146 7.75 -9.63 20.73
N THR A 147 8.06 -10.04 21.95
CA THR A 147 8.95 -9.31 22.90
C THR A 147 10.33 -9.94 23.04
N THR A 148 10.60 -11.05 22.34
CA THR A 148 11.85 -11.82 22.46
C THR A 148 12.96 -11.35 21.51
N LEU A 149 12.70 -10.28 20.74
CA LEU A 149 13.67 -9.65 19.85
C LEU A 149 14.69 -8.79 20.62
N PRO A 150 15.88 -8.54 20.06
CA PRO A 150 16.84 -7.63 20.64
C PRO A 150 16.20 -6.26 20.94
N LYS A 151 16.62 -5.64 22.06
CA LYS A 151 16.08 -4.34 22.51
C LYS A 151 16.06 -3.30 21.39
N LYS A 152 17.17 -3.17 20.64
CA LYS A 152 17.27 -2.22 19.53
C LYS A 152 16.24 -2.46 18.43
N VAL A 153 15.91 -3.70 18.14
CA VAL A 153 14.86 -4.07 17.15
C VAL A 153 13.48 -3.68 17.66
N LEU A 154 13.22 -3.90 18.96
CA LEU A 154 11.93 -3.49 19.57
C LEU A 154 11.77 -1.96 19.60
N GLU A 155 12.86 -1.22 19.78
CA GLU A 155 12.87 0.25 19.71
C GLU A 155 12.65 0.77 18.27
N ASN A 156 13.06 0.03 17.26
CA ASN A 156 12.86 0.40 15.86
C ASN A 156 11.42 0.17 15.40
N ARG A 157 10.67 -0.74 16.03
CA ARG A 157 9.27 -1.08 15.72
C ARG A 157 8.27 -0.12 16.36
#